data_f8b7be8bcb4543bf9b9a32b8f496f805
#
_entry.id   f8b7be8bcb4543bf9b9a32b8f496f805
#
_cell.length_a   1.000
_cell.length_b   1.000
_cell.length_c   1.000
_cell.angle_alpha   90.00
_cell.angle_beta   90.00
_cell.angle_gamma   90.00
#
_symmetry.space_group_name_H-M   'P 1'
#
loop_
_entity.id
_entity.type
_entity.pdbx_description
1 polymer ?
#
loop_
_entity_poly.entity_id
_entity_poly.type
_entity_poly.pdbx_seq_one_letter_code
_entity_poly.pdbx_strand_id
1 'polypeptide(L)'
;MAPPQPKAAAKPAAAPAGGVKKAKVGKPRNYDLGNGVVRFSKSKMYHKKALYKFVGKKNPKAEKPKKPSAVVKQVGGDKNGGSRTVLLKRRRSFYPTQDKIRTRPHHKSFSKHVRRTRPNLTPGTVCILLAGRHAGKRVVLVGVLPSGLLLLTGPFALNSCPLRRIPQRYVIGTSTKLDLSSFKLPEHLDDAYFKKNKKSAKRSVKRKQGEDIFATKKEKYVPSEQRKKDQKLVDDAVVKAISARADRKALRGYLKSAFGLRSSQFPHRMNF
;
A
#
# COMPACT_ATOMS: atom_id res chain seq x y z
N MET A 1 37.80 19.87 56.44
CA MET A 1 36.66 19.03 56.00
C MET A 1 36.59 19.09 54.50
N ALA A 2 36.98 18.01 53.84
CA ALA A 2 36.94 17.88 52.39
C ALA A 2 35.55 17.35 51.95
N PRO A 3 34.98 17.79 50.78
CA PRO A 3 33.69 17.33 50.34
C PRO A 3 33.79 15.89 49.77
N PRO A 4 32.69 15.08 49.89
CA PRO A 4 32.70 13.69 49.48
C PRO A 4 32.67 13.56 47.94
N GLN A 5 33.51 12.66 47.43
CA GLN A 5 33.56 12.31 46.01
C GLN A 5 32.30 11.54 45.56
N PRO A 6 31.81 11.73 44.33
CA PRO A 6 30.66 11.00 43.81
C PRO A 6 31.05 9.55 43.51
N LYS A 7 30.27 8.60 44.03
CA LYS A 7 30.39 7.17 43.77
C LYS A 7 30.12 6.88 42.29
N ALA A 8 31.07 6.18 41.65
CA ALA A 8 30.96 5.68 40.29
C ALA A 8 29.73 4.81 40.12
N ALA A 9 28.93 5.13 39.09
CA ALA A 9 27.77 4.32 38.70
C ALA A 9 28.21 2.94 38.20
N ALA A 10 27.68 1.90 38.82
CA ALA A 10 27.88 0.52 38.41
C ALA A 10 27.28 0.30 37.00
N LYS A 11 28.10 -0.30 36.11
CA LYS A 11 27.63 -0.80 34.81
C LYS A 11 26.46 -1.77 34.98
N PRO A 12 25.38 -1.69 34.20
CA PRO A 12 24.35 -2.72 34.23
C PRO A 12 24.93 -4.04 33.71
N ALA A 13 24.72 -5.09 34.50
CA ALA A 13 25.10 -6.45 34.14
C ALA A 13 24.41 -6.87 32.83
N ALA A 14 25.18 -7.45 31.91
CA ALA A 14 24.69 -8.02 30.67
C ALA A 14 23.64 -9.10 30.98
N ALA A 15 22.44 -8.95 30.44
CA ALA A 15 21.40 -9.96 30.52
C ALA A 15 21.89 -11.26 29.85
N PRO A 16 21.60 -12.44 30.42
CA PRO A 16 22.00 -13.70 29.81
C PRO A 16 21.29 -13.87 28.46
N ALA A 17 22.06 -14.21 27.43
CA ALA A 17 21.57 -14.53 26.12
C ALA A 17 20.58 -15.70 26.18
N GLY A 18 19.32 -15.39 26.35
CA GLY A 18 18.23 -16.33 26.26
C GLY A 18 18.18 -16.90 24.85
N GLY A 19 18.60 -18.16 24.69
CA GLY A 19 18.51 -18.86 23.43
C GLY A 19 17.10 -18.75 22.87
N VAL A 20 16.98 -18.13 21.68
CA VAL A 20 15.72 -18.04 20.94
C VAL A 20 15.23 -19.46 20.70
N LYS A 21 14.25 -19.88 21.47
CA LYS A 21 13.53 -21.16 21.25
C LYS A 21 12.94 -21.08 19.85
N LYS A 22 13.58 -21.73 18.87
CA LYS A 22 13.02 -21.87 17.51
C LYS A 22 11.61 -22.41 17.67
N ALA A 23 10.62 -21.59 17.31
CA ALA A 23 9.22 -22.00 17.35
C ALA A 23 9.10 -23.27 16.50
N LYS A 24 8.54 -24.34 17.08
CA LYS A 24 8.26 -25.57 16.35
C LYS A 24 7.34 -25.22 15.18
N VAL A 25 7.86 -25.21 13.98
CA VAL A 25 7.09 -24.97 12.76
C VAL A 25 6.23 -26.20 12.56
N GLY A 26 4.99 -26.13 13.06
CA GLY A 26 3.99 -27.17 12.78
C GLY A 26 3.63 -27.18 11.28
N LYS A 27 3.16 -28.32 10.76
CA LYS A 27 2.67 -28.42 9.40
C LYS A 27 1.60 -27.32 9.15
N PRO A 28 1.70 -26.57 8.06
CA PRO A 28 0.72 -25.51 7.76
C PRO A 28 -0.69 -26.13 7.66
N ARG A 29 -1.66 -25.55 8.37
CA ARG A 29 -3.05 -26.01 8.35
C ARG A 29 -3.74 -25.73 7.01
N ASN A 30 -3.22 -24.78 6.27
CA ASN A 30 -3.66 -24.45 4.92
C ASN A 30 -2.42 -24.35 4.02
N TYR A 31 -2.43 -25.01 2.89
CA TYR A 31 -1.31 -25.00 1.96
C TYR A 31 -1.49 -23.84 1.01
N ASP A 32 -0.42 -23.08 0.80
CA ASP A 32 -0.32 -22.10 -0.27
C ASP A 32 0.05 -22.86 -1.56
N LEU A 33 -0.81 -22.75 -2.55
CA LEU A 33 -0.64 -23.38 -3.86
C LEU A 33 0.14 -22.49 -4.83
N GLY A 34 0.63 -21.36 -4.34
CA GLY A 34 1.29 -20.34 -5.15
C GLY A 34 0.33 -19.24 -5.62
N ASN A 35 0.90 -18.13 -6.08
CA ASN A 35 0.16 -16.97 -6.60
C ASN A 35 -0.92 -16.40 -5.68
N GLY A 36 -0.83 -16.63 -4.37
CA GLY A 36 -1.80 -16.18 -3.38
C GLY A 36 -3.08 -17.05 -3.31
N VAL A 37 -3.07 -18.21 -3.95
CA VAL A 37 -4.15 -19.22 -3.88
C VAL A 37 -3.84 -20.20 -2.76
N VAL A 38 -4.82 -20.44 -1.90
CA VAL A 38 -4.70 -21.41 -0.80
C VAL A 38 -5.65 -22.58 -1.01
N ARG A 39 -5.26 -23.78 -0.52
CA ARG A 39 -6.01 -25.03 -0.70
C ARG A 39 -7.45 -24.96 -0.19
N PHE A 40 -7.68 -24.31 0.95
CA PHE A 40 -8.99 -24.22 1.57
C PHE A 40 -9.47 -22.76 1.62
N SER A 41 -10.74 -22.55 1.33
CA SER A 41 -11.38 -21.25 1.48
C SER A 41 -11.36 -20.76 2.92
N LYS A 42 -11.55 -19.46 3.12
CA LYS A 42 -11.60 -18.84 4.43
C LYS A 42 -12.68 -19.44 5.34
N SER A 43 -13.83 -19.74 4.75
CA SER A 43 -14.97 -20.40 5.43
C SER A 43 -14.60 -21.81 5.89
N LYS A 44 -13.99 -22.62 5.02
CA LYS A 44 -13.53 -23.97 5.36
C LYS A 44 -12.49 -23.95 6.49
N MET A 45 -11.57 -22.98 6.47
CA MET A 45 -10.58 -22.80 7.53
C MET A 45 -11.20 -22.38 8.86
N TYR A 46 -12.27 -21.59 8.85
CA TYR A 46 -13.05 -21.26 10.04
C TYR A 46 -13.58 -22.50 10.74
N HIS A 47 -14.21 -23.40 9.97
CA HIS A 47 -14.70 -24.67 10.50
C HIS A 47 -13.56 -25.61 10.93
N LYS A 48 -12.51 -25.79 10.13
CA LYS A 48 -11.35 -26.64 10.48
C LYS A 48 -10.64 -26.19 11.75
N LYS A 49 -10.59 -24.90 12.02
CA LYS A 49 -10.02 -24.33 13.27
C LYS A 49 -10.99 -24.28 14.42
N ALA A 50 -12.24 -24.71 14.21
CA ALA A 50 -13.32 -24.66 15.18
C ALA A 50 -13.48 -23.25 15.82
N LEU A 51 -13.32 -22.19 15.01
CA LEU A 51 -13.35 -20.81 15.52
C LEU A 51 -14.72 -20.43 16.10
N TYR A 52 -15.79 -21.11 15.66
CA TYR A 52 -17.13 -20.95 16.24
C TYR A 52 -17.18 -21.26 17.74
N LYS A 53 -16.31 -22.16 18.24
CA LYS A 53 -16.23 -22.48 19.68
C LYS A 53 -15.67 -21.34 20.52
N PHE A 54 -15.04 -20.36 19.90
CA PHE A 54 -14.41 -19.21 20.55
C PHE A 54 -15.21 -17.90 20.35
N VAL A 55 -16.31 -17.97 19.61
CA VAL A 55 -17.21 -16.84 19.44
C VAL A 55 -17.86 -16.54 20.80
N GLY A 56 -17.79 -15.29 21.22
CA GLY A 56 -18.31 -14.85 22.52
C GLY A 56 -17.36 -15.05 23.72
N LYS A 57 -16.31 -15.85 23.61
CA LYS A 57 -15.28 -15.95 24.65
C LYS A 57 -14.47 -14.67 24.72
N LYS A 58 -14.59 -13.94 25.84
CA LYS A 58 -13.79 -12.74 26.06
C LYS A 58 -12.41 -13.17 26.55
N ASN A 59 -11.38 -12.88 25.75
CA ASN A 59 -10.02 -12.95 26.30
C ASN A 59 -9.87 -11.84 27.34
N PRO A 60 -9.15 -12.10 28.48
CA PRO A 60 -8.85 -11.05 29.44
C PRO A 60 -8.16 -9.89 28.65
N LYS A 61 -8.77 -8.72 28.72
CA LYS A 61 -8.20 -7.54 28.10
C LYS A 61 -7.03 -7.09 28.98
N ALA A 62 -5.84 -7.03 28.40
CA ALA A 62 -4.74 -6.33 29.06
C ALA A 62 -5.18 -4.91 29.41
N GLU A 63 -4.98 -4.52 30.67
CA GLU A 63 -5.30 -3.18 31.12
C GLU A 63 -4.44 -2.18 30.36
N LYS A 64 -5.11 -1.39 29.56
CA LYS A 64 -4.44 -0.32 28.83
C LYS A 64 -4.43 0.92 29.70
N PRO A 65 -3.30 1.60 29.87
CA PRO A 65 -3.24 2.83 30.63
C PRO A 65 -4.27 3.82 30.07
N LYS A 66 -5.10 4.36 30.96
CA LYS A 66 -6.12 5.35 30.58
C LYS A 66 -5.39 6.60 30.12
N LYS A 67 -5.63 7.02 28.89
CA LYS A 67 -5.09 8.28 28.40
C LYS A 67 -5.72 9.43 29.15
N PRO A 68 -4.97 10.46 29.58
CA PRO A 68 -5.51 11.63 30.24
C PRO A 68 -6.56 12.31 29.35
N SER A 69 -7.62 12.81 29.96
CA SER A 69 -8.70 13.51 29.24
C SER A 69 -8.32 14.94 28.89
N ALA A 70 -7.40 15.54 29.64
CA ALA A 70 -6.93 16.89 29.46
C ALA A 70 -5.41 16.96 29.64
N VAL A 71 -4.80 17.93 29.02
CA VAL A 71 -3.36 18.23 29.14
C VAL A 71 -3.21 19.73 29.42
N VAL A 72 -2.38 20.07 30.36
CA VAL A 72 -2.00 21.46 30.64
C VAL A 72 -0.97 21.87 29.59
N LYS A 73 -1.28 22.91 28.82
CA LYS A 73 -0.35 23.52 27.86
C LYS A 73 0.04 24.90 28.33
N GLN A 74 1.30 25.24 28.22
CA GLN A 74 1.73 26.60 28.45
C GLN A 74 1.26 27.49 27.29
N VAL A 75 0.74 28.64 27.63
CA VAL A 75 0.26 29.67 26.69
C VAL A 75 1.28 30.77 26.68
N GLY A 76 1.82 31.10 25.50
CA GLY A 76 2.79 32.19 25.37
C GLY A 76 2.16 33.57 25.56
N GLY A 77 2.92 34.44 26.20
CA GLY A 77 2.56 35.84 26.44
C GLY A 77 2.19 36.16 27.88
N ASP A 78 2.73 37.28 28.40
CA ASP A 78 2.63 37.69 29.81
C ASP A 78 1.20 38.02 30.26
N LYS A 79 0.28 38.26 29.33
CA LYS A 79 -1.13 38.61 29.59
C LYS A 79 -2.06 37.40 29.71
N ASN A 80 -1.58 36.16 29.45
CA ASN A 80 -2.45 34.97 29.27
C ASN A 80 -2.39 33.96 30.41
N GLY A 81 -1.88 34.33 31.59
CA GLY A 81 -1.93 33.50 32.80
C GLY A 81 -1.08 32.23 32.80
N GLY A 82 -0.11 32.10 31.89
CA GLY A 82 0.98 31.10 31.90
C GLY A 82 0.59 29.67 31.52
N SER A 83 -0.56 29.12 31.90
CA SER A 83 -0.94 27.75 31.58
C SER A 83 -2.44 27.59 31.33
N ARG A 84 -2.78 26.72 30.41
CA ARG A 84 -4.17 26.40 30.05
C ARG A 84 -4.42 24.90 29.98
N THR A 85 -5.51 24.44 30.57
CA THR A 85 -5.95 23.05 30.46
C THR A 85 -6.74 22.83 29.18
N VAL A 86 -6.20 22.03 28.27
CA VAL A 86 -6.81 21.70 26.99
C VAL A 86 -7.37 20.29 27.02
N LEU A 87 -8.65 20.13 26.67
CA LEU A 87 -9.28 18.84 26.54
C LEU A 87 -8.78 18.14 25.29
N LEU A 88 -8.23 16.92 25.43
CA LEU A 88 -7.75 16.09 24.33
C LEU A 88 -8.89 15.46 23.53
N LYS A 89 -10.08 15.37 24.13
CA LYS A 89 -11.23 14.74 23.50
C LYS A 89 -12.43 15.68 23.55
N ARG A 90 -12.96 16.02 22.39
CA ARG A 90 -14.18 16.80 22.29
C ARG A 90 -15.34 16.06 22.93
N ARG A 91 -16.07 16.72 23.85
CA ARG A 91 -17.30 16.18 24.41
C ARG A 91 -18.37 16.10 23.33
N ARG A 92 -19.25 15.12 23.45
CA ARG A 92 -20.44 15.04 22.60
C ARG A 92 -21.41 16.15 23.00
N SER A 93 -21.98 16.82 22.02
CA SER A 93 -23.02 17.83 22.19
C SER A 93 -24.42 17.22 22.28
N PHE A 94 -24.58 16.14 23.10
CA PHE A 94 -25.86 15.53 23.34
C PHE A 94 -26.35 15.90 24.74
N TYR A 95 -27.66 16.02 24.86
CA TYR A 95 -28.27 16.07 26.17
C TYR A 95 -28.06 14.73 26.92
N PRO A 96 -27.80 14.76 28.24
CA PRO A 96 -27.57 13.51 29.02
C PRO A 96 -28.77 12.57 29.03
N THR A 97 -29.96 13.08 28.79
CA THR A 97 -31.22 12.36 28.73
C THR A 97 -31.50 11.63 27.43
N GLN A 98 -30.70 11.88 26.38
CA GLN A 98 -30.85 11.12 25.14
C GLN A 98 -30.34 9.70 25.29
N ASP A 99 -31.11 8.75 24.76
CA ASP A 99 -30.70 7.36 24.67
C ASP A 99 -29.31 7.22 24.06
N LYS A 100 -28.51 6.32 24.64
CA LYS A 100 -27.18 6.03 24.12
C LYS A 100 -27.32 5.40 22.74
N ILE A 101 -27.24 6.22 21.70
CA ILE A 101 -27.17 5.72 20.34
C ILE A 101 -25.96 4.79 20.27
N ARG A 102 -26.19 3.51 19.98
CA ARG A 102 -25.12 2.53 19.74
C ARG A 102 -24.29 3.00 18.56
N THR A 103 -23.25 3.72 18.83
CA THR A 103 -22.25 4.02 17.80
C THR A 103 -21.50 2.74 17.49
N ARG A 104 -21.62 2.25 16.26
CA ARG A 104 -20.77 1.17 15.77
C ARG A 104 -19.32 1.54 16.01
N PRO A 105 -18.48 0.61 16.49
CA PRO A 105 -17.06 0.90 16.63
C PRO A 105 -16.54 1.37 15.27
N HIS A 106 -15.95 2.55 15.23
CA HIS A 106 -15.36 3.07 14.00
C HIS A 106 -14.30 2.10 13.51
N HIS A 107 -14.51 1.55 12.32
CA HIS A 107 -13.45 0.84 11.63
C HIS A 107 -12.23 1.75 11.53
N LYS A 108 -11.03 1.18 11.64
CA LYS A 108 -9.81 1.95 11.43
C LYS A 108 -9.93 2.73 10.13
N SER A 109 -9.66 4.04 10.16
CA SER A 109 -9.69 4.85 8.96
C SER A 109 -8.76 4.26 7.90
N PHE A 110 -9.06 4.47 6.62
CA PHE A 110 -8.27 3.94 5.51
C PHE A 110 -6.77 4.26 5.64
N SER A 111 -6.42 5.43 6.14
CA SER A 111 -5.03 5.85 6.38
C SER A 111 -4.30 5.04 7.46
N LYS A 112 -5.04 4.44 8.41
CA LYS A 112 -4.48 3.65 9.51
C LYS A 112 -4.49 2.15 9.26
N HIS A 113 -4.96 1.69 8.11
CA HIS A 113 -4.93 0.28 7.74
C HIS A 113 -3.54 -0.13 7.33
N VAL A 114 -3.05 -1.24 7.87
CA VAL A 114 -1.84 -1.90 7.38
C VAL A 114 -2.16 -2.55 6.03
N ARG A 115 -1.47 -2.11 5.00
CA ARG A 115 -1.61 -2.68 3.66
C ARG A 115 -0.73 -3.91 3.55
N ARG A 116 -1.33 -5.02 3.13
CA ARG A 116 -0.60 -6.27 2.86
C ARG A 116 -0.58 -6.49 1.36
N THR A 117 0.59 -6.60 0.80
CA THR A 117 0.79 -7.04 -0.59
C THR A 117 0.98 -8.54 -0.63
N ARG A 118 0.66 -9.16 -1.76
CA ARG A 118 0.95 -10.58 -1.98
C ARG A 118 2.45 -10.81 -1.99
N PRO A 119 2.96 -11.93 -1.42
CA PRO A 119 4.40 -12.17 -1.28
C PRO A 119 5.13 -12.30 -2.63
N ASN A 120 4.44 -12.69 -3.69
CA ASN A 120 5.01 -12.75 -5.04
C ASN A 120 5.16 -11.37 -5.73
N LEU A 121 4.57 -10.30 -5.16
CA LEU A 121 4.65 -8.95 -5.71
C LEU A 121 5.77 -8.17 -5.03
N THR A 122 7.00 -8.45 -5.42
CA THR A 122 8.20 -7.73 -5.01
C THR A 122 8.63 -6.76 -6.13
N PRO A 123 9.30 -5.63 -5.81
CA PRO A 123 9.88 -4.77 -6.84
C PRO A 123 10.73 -5.58 -7.84
N GLY A 124 10.63 -5.26 -9.11
CA GLY A 124 11.25 -6.02 -10.19
C GLY A 124 10.40 -7.16 -10.77
N THR A 125 9.32 -7.60 -10.11
CA THR A 125 8.46 -8.68 -10.64
C THR A 125 7.74 -8.22 -11.91
N VAL A 126 7.79 -9.05 -12.96
CA VAL A 126 6.96 -8.84 -14.15
C VAL A 126 5.53 -9.25 -13.82
N CYS A 127 4.59 -8.40 -14.19
CA CYS A 127 3.18 -8.57 -13.85
C CYS A 127 2.31 -8.47 -15.11
N ILE A 128 1.19 -9.18 -15.12
CA ILE A 128 0.17 -9.11 -16.18
C ILE A 128 -0.99 -8.25 -15.69
N LEU A 129 -1.42 -7.29 -16.49
CA LEU A 129 -2.57 -6.45 -16.18
C LEU A 129 -3.86 -7.10 -16.64
N LEU A 130 -4.84 -7.16 -15.75
CA LEU A 130 -6.14 -7.79 -16.01
C LEU A 130 -7.23 -6.79 -16.41
N ALA A 131 -7.06 -5.51 -16.08
CA ALA A 131 -8.12 -4.52 -16.26
C ALA A 131 -7.61 -3.18 -16.79
N GLY A 132 -8.52 -2.44 -17.41
CA GLY A 132 -8.30 -1.10 -17.93
C GLY A 132 -7.77 -1.10 -19.38
N ARG A 133 -7.39 0.10 -19.87
CA ARG A 133 -6.91 0.29 -21.25
C ARG A 133 -5.70 -0.58 -21.62
N HIS A 134 -4.92 -0.98 -20.63
CA HIS A 134 -3.70 -1.77 -20.81
C HIS A 134 -3.88 -3.22 -20.36
N ALA A 135 -5.12 -3.72 -20.35
CA ALA A 135 -5.39 -5.14 -20.05
C ALA A 135 -4.60 -6.06 -21.00
N GLY A 136 -4.10 -7.16 -20.46
CA GLY A 136 -3.27 -8.12 -21.19
C GLY A 136 -1.79 -7.73 -21.34
N LYS A 137 -1.40 -6.49 -21.05
CA LYS A 137 0.01 -6.09 -21.13
C LYS A 137 0.83 -6.62 -19.97
N ARG A 138 2.07 -6.98 -20.27
CA ARG A 138 3.08 -7.37 -19.28
C ARG A 138 3.87 -6.14 -18.88
N VAL A 139 3.93 -5.90 -17.57
CA VAL A 139 4.52 -4.69 -16.99
C VAL A 139 5.44 -5.05 -15.83
N VAL A 140 6.32 -4.15 -15.45
CA VAL A 140 7.27 -4.35 -14.36
C VAL A 140 6.78 -3.61 -13.12
N LEU A 141 6.82 -4.28 -11.98
CA LEU A 141 6.54 -3.67 -10.68
C LEU A 141 7.75 -2.88 -10.20
N VAL A 142 7.59 -1.57 -10.09
CA VAL A 142 8.64 -0.66 -9.64
C VAL A 142 8.62 -0.50 -8.12
N GLY A 143 7.43 -0.41 -7.55
CA GLY A 143 7.29 -0.24 -6.10
C GLY A 143 5.86 -0.36 -5.62
N VAL A 144 5.68 -0.29 -4.31
CA VAL A 144 4.39 -0.31 -3.64
C VAL A 144 4.19 1.02 -2.93
N LEU A 145 3.08 1.68 -3.21
CA LEU A 145 2.74 2.97 -2.62
C LEU A 145 2.14 2.79 -1.20
N PRO A 146 2.19 3.83 -0.36
CA PRO A 146 1.64 3.77 1.01
C PRO A 146 0.15 3.41 1.06
N SER A 147 -0.60 3.70 0.01
CA SER A 147 -2.01 3.28 -0.14
C SER A 147 -2.19 1.78 -0.38
N GLY A 148 -1.11 1.04 -0.62
CA GLY A 148 -1.13 -0.37 -1.02
C GLY A 148 -1.42 -0.58 -2.51
N LEU A 149 -1.39 0.48 -3.30
CA LEU A 149 -1.44 0.39 -4.74
C LEU A 149 -0.04 0.07 -5.28
N LEU A 150 0.00 -0.72 -6.34
CA LEU A 150 1.23 -1.07 -7.03
C LEU A 150 1.58 0.00 -8.04
N LEU A 151 2.84 0.43 -8.06
CA LEU A 151 3.39 1.31 -9.07
C LEU A 151 4.03 0.45 -10.15
N LEU A 152 3.43 0.48 -11.33
CA LEU A 152 3.80 -0.38 -12.46
C LEU A 152 4.16 0.48 -13.66
N THR A 153 5.20 0.07 -14.39
CA THR A 153 5.51 0.58 -15.72
C THR A 153 5.71 -0.57 -16.68
N GLY A 154 5.10 -0.48 -17.87
CA GLY A 154 5.67 -1.21 -18.97
C GLY A 154 6.60 -0.22 -19.63
N PRO A 155 7.90 -0.49 -19.88
CA PRO A 155 8.72 0.50 -20.53
C PRO A 155 7.98 1.07 -21.72
N PHE A 156 7.69 2.38 -21.69
CA PHE A 156 6.73 2.98 -22.63
C PHE A 156 7.11 2.72 -24.09
N ALA A 157 8.41 2.69 -24.36
CA ALA A 157 8.96 2.38 -25.67
C ALA A 157 8.68 0.93 -26.13
N LEU A 158 8.48 -0.01 -25.20
CA LEU A 158 8.28 -1.42 -25.54
C LEU A 158 6.80 -1.77 -25.74
N ASN A 159 5.93 -1.34 -24.83
CA ASN A 159 4.53 -1.74 -24.86
C ASN A 159 3.53 -0.59 -24.68
N SER A 160 3.99 0.67 -24.76
CA SER A 160 3.15 1.87 -24.63
C SER A 160 2.32 1.90 -23.32
N CYS A 161 2.82 1.28 -22.25
CA CYS A 161 2.18 1.33 -20.95
C CYS A 161 2.92 2.33 -20.05
N PRO A 162 2.32 3.48 -19.73
CA PRO A 162 2.97 4.49 -18.90
C PRO A 162 3.00 4.06 -17.42
N LEU A 163 3.83 4.75 -16.65
CA LEU A 163 3.88 4.61 -15.20
C LEU A 163 2.50 4.87 -14.59
N ARG A 164 1.98 3.87 -13.89
CA ARG A 164 0.62 3.89 -13.35
C ARG A 164 0.55 3.19 -12.00
N ARG A 165 -0.40 3.62 -11.18
CA ARG A 165 -0.78 2.90 -9.97
C ARG A 165 -2.00 2.01 -10.22
N ILE A 166 -1.91 0.76 -9.81
CA ILE A 166 -2.94 -0.26 -10.04
C ILE A 166 -3.15 -1.07 -8.77
N PRO A 167 -4.40 -1.39 -8.38
CA PRO A 167 -4.67 -2.27 -7.25
C PRO A 167 -4.17 -3.69 -7.54
N GLN A 168 -3.61 -4.35 -6.54
CA GLN A 168 -3.06 -5.71 -6.68
C GLN A 168 -4.09 -6.75 -7.16
N ARG A 169 -5.39 -6.51 -6.96
CA ARG A 169 -6.46 -7.43 -7.43
C ARG A 169 -6.55 -7.53 -8.95
N TYR A 170 -6.04 -6.54 -9.66
CA TYR A 170 -6.05 -6.51 -11.13
C TYR A 170 -4.69 -6.87 -11.74
N VAL A 171 -3.86 -7.56 -10.98
CA VAL A 171 -2.51 -7.89 -11.39
C VAL A 171 -2.22 -9.37 -11.09
N ILE A 172 -1.66 -10.08 -12.05
CA ILE A 172 -1.05 -11.39 -11.85
C ILE A 172 0.46 -11.17 -11.80
N GLY A 173 1.12 -11.58 -10.70
CA GLY A 173 2.58 -11.59 -10.62
C GLY A 173 3.12 -12.86 -11.26
N THR A 174 4.12 -12.73 -12.10
CA THR A 174 4.81 -13.86 -12.73
C THR A 174 6.06 -14.26 -11.94
N SER A 175 6.63 -15.41 -12.26
CA SER A 175 7.91 -15.88 -11.68
C SER A 175 9.11 -15.06 -12.18
N THR A 176 8.97 -14.36 -13.31
CA THR A 176 10.03 -13.55 -13.89
C THR A 176 10.29 -12.29 -13.07
N LYS A 177 11.54 -12.11 -12.63
CA LYS A 177 11.96 -10.94 -11.84
C LYS A 177 13.15 -10.26 -12.51
N LEU A 178 13.14 -8.93 -12.47
CA LEU A 178 14.25 -8.06 -12.84
C LEU A 178 14.94 -7.56 -11.57
N ASP A 179 16.23 -7.39 -11.64
CA ASP A 179 16.96 -6.76 -10.54
C ASP A 179 16.87 -5.23 -10.66
N LEU A 180 16.13 -4.63 -9.74
CA LEU A 180 15.98 -3.19 -9.59
C LEU A 180 16.58 -2.68 -8.27
N SER A 181 17.45 -3.45 -7.62
CA SER A 181 18.04 -3.07 -6.32
C SER A 181 18.83 -1.78 -6.38
N SER A 182 19.47 -1.50 -7.50
CA SER A 182 20.23 -0.25 -7.73
C SER A 182 19.35 0.99 -7.97
N PHE A 183 18.06 0.81 -8.24
CA PHE A 183 17.14 1.91 -8.53
C PHE A 183 16.35 2.34 -7.30
N LYS A 184 16.54 3.58 -6.89
CA LYS A 184 15.73 4.22 -5.84
C LYS A 184 14.59 5.00 -6.47
N LEU A 185 13.36 4.67 -6.09
CA LEU A 185 12.18 5.39 -6.56
C LEU A 185 12.21 6.83 -6.03
N PRO A 186 11.98 7.86 -6.88
CA PRO A 186 11.87 9.24 -6.44
C PRO A 186 10.70 9.43 -5.45
N GLU A 187 10.94 10.15 -4.36
CA GLU A 187 9.97 10.35 -3.27
C GLU A 187 8.70 11.08 -3.71
N HIS A 188 8.81 11.93 -4.73
CA HIS A 188 7.66 12.68 -5.25
C HIS A 188 6.63 11.81 -6.00
N LEU A 189 6.97 10.54 -6.33
CA LEU A 189 6.06 9.62 -7.02
C LEU A 189 5.04 8.96 -6.06
N ASP A 190 4.36 9.79 -5.30
CA ASP A 190 3.35 9.40 -4.32
C ASP A 190 1.95 9.23 -4.91
N ASP A 191 1.03 8.78 -4.08
CA ASP A 191 -0.40 8.70 -4.42
C ASP A 191 -1.01 10.03 -4.83
N ALA A 192 -0.52 11.16 -4.29
CA ALA A 192 -0.97 12.49 -4.65
C ALA A 192 -0.60 12.86 -6.09
N TYR A 193 0.59 12.48 -6.53
CA TYR A 193 1.09 12.69 -7.89
C TYR A 193 0.16 12.09 -8.97
N PHE A 194 -0.40 10.91 -8.73
CA PHE A 194 -1.31 10.23 -9.65
C PHE A 194 -2.77 10.63 -9.49
N LYS A 195 -3.10 11.48 -8.53
CA LYS A 195 -4.48 11.92 -8.30
C LYS A 195 -4.91 12.93 -9.35
N LYS A 196 -6.02 12.65 -10.03
CA LYS A 196 -6.61 13.63 -10.97
C LYS A 196 -7.19 14.81 -10.19
N ASN A 197 -6.80 16.02 -10.57
CA ASN A 197 -7.38 17.24 -10.02
C ASN A 197 -8.80 17.42 -10.57
N LYS A 198 -9.81 17.05 -9.78
CA LYS A 198 -11.23 17.20 -10.15
C LYS A 198 -11.63 18.67 -10.41
N LYS A 199 -10.89 19.64 -9.86
CA LYS A 199 -11.18 21.07 -10.05
C LYS A 199 -10.87 21.57 -11.45
N SER A 200 -9.81 21.07 -12.11
CA SER A 200 -9.50 21.42 -13.49
C SER A 200 -10.49 20.81 -14.47
N ALA A 201 -10.91 19.56 -14.25
CA ALA A 201 -11.88 18.90 -15.10
C ALA A 201 -13.29 19.54 -15.06
N LYS A 202 -13.67 20.19 -13.95
CA LYS A 202 -14.93 20.94 -13.86
C LYS A 202 -14.85 22.34 -14.46
N ARG A 203 -13.66 22.94 -14.56
CA ARG A 203 -13.46 24.27 -15.17
C ARG A 203 -13.51 24.23 -16.71
N SER A 204 -13.15 23.10 -17.32
CA SER A 204 -13.20 22.95 -18.78
C SER A 204 -14.61 22.79 -19.36
N VAL A 205 -15.64 22.71 -18.50
CA VAL A 205 -17.05 22.56 -18.92
C VAL A 205 -17.82 23.89 -18.84
N LYS A 206 -17.20 25.04 -18.62
CA LYS A 206 -17.85 26.32 -18.89
C LYS A 206 -17.99 26.49 -20.40
N ARG A 207 -19.15 26.11 -20.93
CA ARG A 207 -19.54 26.36 -22.31
C ARG A 207 -19.50 27.85 -22.55
N LYS A 208 -18.85 28.26 -23.61
CA LYS A 208 -18.96 29.61 -24.13
C LYS A 208 -20.33 29.75 -24.78
N GLN A 209 -21.04 30.84 -24.49
CA GLN A 209 -22.29 31.16 -25.18
C GLN A 209 -22.05 31.13 -26.70
N GLY A 210 -22.81 30.30 -27.43
CA GLY A 210 -22.67 30.14 -28.89
C GLY A 210 -22.04 28.86 -29.39
N GLU A 211 -21.57 27.93 -28.52
CA GLU A 211 -21.08 26.63 -28.98
C GLU A 211 -22.21 25.62 -29.12
N ASP A 212 -22.18 24.84 -30.21
CA ASP A 212 -23.13 23.77 -30.48
C ASP A 212 -23.28 22.83 -29.32
N ILE A 213 -24.53 22.60 -28.87
CA ILE A 213 -24.87 21.77 -27.71
C ILE A 213 -24.36 20.34 -27.88
N PHE A 214 -24.17 19.88 -29.11
CA PHE A 214 -23.73 18.53 -29.46
C PHE A 214 -22.23 18.41 -29.71
N ALA A 215 -21.50 19.51 -29.82
CA ALA A 215 -20.05 19.51 -30.02
C ALA A 215 -19.32 19.26 -28.71
N THR A 216 -19.25 18.01 -28.25
CA THR A 216 -18.40 17.62 -27.14
C THR A 216 -16.93 17.53 -27.57
N LYS A 217 -16.25 18.67 -27.65
CA LYS A 217 -14.78 18.70 -27.81
C LYS A 217 -14.16 18.16 -26.52
N LYS A 218 -13.96 16.85 -26.44
CA LYS A 218 -13.15 16.25 -25.38
C LYS A 218 -11.70 16.62 -25.62
N GLU A 219 -11.16 17.51 -24.80
CA GLU A 219 -9.75 17.82 -24.81
C GLU A 219 -8.94 16.53 -24.63
N LYS A 220 -8.02 16.28 -25.57
CA LYS A 220 -7.11 15.14 -25.45
C LYS A 220 -6.18 15.37 -24.27
N TYR A 221 -6.03 14.37 -23.42
CA TYR A 221 -5.10 14.44 -22.29
C TYR A 221 -3.66 14.58 -22.80
N VAL A 222 -3.01 15.67 -22.44
CA VAL A 222 -1.58 15.90 -22.67
C VAL A 222 -0.84 15.69 -21.35
N PRO A 223 0.15 14.78 -21.29
CA PRO A 223 0.95 14.59 -20.08
C PRO A 223 1.86 15.80 -19.84
N SER A 224 2.01 16.20 -18.58
CA SER A 224 2.93 17.28 -18.18
C SER A 224 4.38 16.88 -18.47
N GLU A 225 5.26 17.86 -18.64
CA GLU A 225 6.69 17.63 -18.88
C GLU A 225 7.36 16.85 -17.75
N GLN A 226 6.99 17.15 -16.49
CA GLN A 226 7.47 16.40 -15.35
C GLN A 226 7.11 14.91 -15.46
N ARG A 227 5.88 14.58 -15.86
CA ARG A 227 5.48 13.18 -16.08
C ARG A 227 6.26 12.49 -17.19
N LYS A 228 6.66 13.23 -18.22
CA LYS A 228 7.53 12.68 -19.29
C LYS A 228 8.94 12.42 -18.78
N LYS A 229 9.50 13.34 -17.97
CA LYS A 229 10.82 13.18 -17.36
C LYS A 229 10.85 12.00 -16.40
N ASP A 230 9.87 11.90 -15.49
CA ASP A 230 9.77 10.81 -14.54
C ASP A 230 9.56 9.45 -15.21
N GLN A 231 8.74 9.42 -16.27
CA GLN A 231 8.54 8.21 -17.08
C GLN A 231 9.87 7.75 -17.69
N LYS A 232 10.62 8.67 -18.29
CA LYS A 232 11.92 8.36 -18.90
C LYS A 232 12.90 7.83 -17.87
N LEU A 233 13.02 8.49 -16.71
CA LEU A 233 13.91 8.08 -15.62
C LEU A 233 13.62 6.66 -15.15
N VAL A 234 12.35 6.33 -14.94
CA VAL A 234 11.95 4.99 -14.51
C VAL A 234 12.14 3.94 -15.61
N ASP A 235 11.79 4.29 -16.85
CA ASP A 235 11.93 3.37 -17.98
C ASP A 235 13.40 3.09 -18.29
N ASP A 236 14.28 4.09 -18.24
CA ASP A 236 15.73 3.91 -18.44
C ASP A 236 16.32 2.92 -17.41
N ALA A 237 15.90 3.01 -16.15
CA ALA A 237 16.32 2.07 -15.12
C ALA A 237 15.83 0.64 -15.42
N VAL A 238 14.57 0.48 -15.84
CA VAL A 238 14.02 -0.84 -16.18
C VAL A 238 14.67 -1.40 -17.43
N VAL A 239 14.87 -0.60 -18.46
CA VAL A 239 15.54 -1.02 -19.71
C VAL A 239 16.99 -1.41 -19.45
N LYS A 240 17.69 -0.69 -18.58
CA LYS A 240 19.05 -1.03 -18.14
C LYS A 240 19.08 -2.38 -17.45
N ALA A 241 18.15 -2.64 -16.54
CA ALA A 241 18.01 -3.93 -15.86
C ALA A 241 17.70 -5.09 -16.83
N ILE A 242 16.86 -4.84 -17.85
CA ILE A 242 16.59 -5.81 -18.92
C ILE A 242 17.85 -6.09 -19.75
N SER A 243 18.61 -5.06 -20.08
CA SER A 243 19.80 -5.17 -20.92
C SER A 243 20.96 -5.91 -20.24
N ALA A 244 21.01 -5.87 -18.92
CA ALA A 244 22.00 -6.60 -18.11
C ALA A 244 21.80 -8.12 -18.09
N ARG A 245 20.62 -8.61 -18.48
CA ARG A 245 20.32 -10.05 -18.50
C ARG A 245 20.81 -10.73 -19.78
N ALA A 246 21.17 -12.01 -19.65
CA ALA A 246 21.55 -12.83 -20.80
C ALA A 246 20.38 -13.04 -21.78
N ASP A 247 19.15 -13.22 -21.25
CA ASP A 247 17.91 -13.44 -22.00
C ASP A 247 17.23 -12.13 -22.47
N ARG A 248 17.97 -11.04 -22.58
CA ARG A 248 17.45 -9.69 -22.89
C ARG A 248 16.54 -9.60 -24.12
N LYS A 249 16.87 -10.35 -25.19
CA LYS A 249 16.07 -10.37 -26.44
C LYS A 249 14.71 -11.03 -26.21
N ALA A 250 14.70 -12.20 -25.59
CA ALA A 250 13.48 -12.95 -25.24
C ALA A 250 12.59 -12.14 -24.29
N LEU A 251 13.17 -11.51 -23.27
CA LEU A 251 12.45 -10.70 -22.28
C LEU A 251 11.83 -9.44 -22.89
N ARG A 252 12.50 -8.78 -23.82
CA ARG A 252 11.91 -7.66 -24.58
C ARG A 252 10.72 -8.13 -25.42
N GLY A 253 10.83 -9.25 -26.10
CA GLY A 253 9.72 -9.89 -26.81
C GLY A 253 8.57 -10.27 -25.89
N TYR A 254 8.88 -10.82 -24.73
CA TYR A 254 7.90 -11.17 -23.70
C TYR A 254 7.11 -9.97 -23.16
N LEU A 255 7.79 -8.86 -22.87
CA LEU A 255 7.13 -7.60 -22.43
C LEU A 255 6.30 -6.95 -23.54
N LYS A 256 6.70 -7.09 -24.79
CA LYS A 256 5.98 -6.54 -25.96
C LYS A 256 4.73 -7.35 -26.29
N SER A 257 4.75 -8.66 -26.05
CA SER A 257 3.62 -9.54 -26.36
C SER A 257 2.49 -9.38 -25.32
N ALA A 258 1.25 -9.44 -25.82
CA ALA A 258 0.07 -9.41 -24.97
C ALA A 258 -0.23 -10.81 -24.39
N PHE A 259 -0.76 -10.83 -23.17
CA PHE A 259 -1.29 -12.04 -22.56
C PHE A 259 -2.76 -12.23 -22.93
N GLY A 260 -3.12 -13.44 -23.31
CA GLY A 260 -4.49 -13.88 -23.54
C GLY A 260 -4.63 -15.35 -23.19
N LEU A 261 -5.84 -15.77 -22.86
CA LEU A 261 -6.19 -17.16 -22.63
C LEU A 261 -6.81 -17.75 -23.91
N ARG A 262 -6.45 -18.96 -24.23
CA ARG A 262 -7.07 -19.77 -25.30
C ARG A 262 -8.12 -20.70 -24.69
N SER A 263 -8.99 -21.30 -25.53
CA SER A 263 -9.88 -22.38 -25.10
C SER A 263 -9.03 -23.49 -24.47
N SER A 264 -9.52 -24.15 -23.47
CA SER A 264 -8.80 -25.16 -22.68
C SER A 264 -7.70 -24.65 -21.72
N GLN A 265 -7.38 -23.38 -21.70
CA GLN A 265 -6.43 -22.82 -20.72
C GLN A 265 -7.16 -22.28 -19.50
N PHE A 266 -6.86 -22.86 -18.35
CA PHE A 266 -7.49 -22.49 -17.08
C PHE A 266 -6.50 -21.76 -16.18
N PRO A 267 -6.73 -20.49 -15.78
CA PRO A 267 -5.79 -19.71 -14.99
C PRO A 267 -5.37 -20.36 -13.67
N HIS A 268 -6.28 -21.12 -13.05
CA HIS A 268 -6.03 -21.81 -11.79
C HIS A 268 -5.11 -23.05 -11.91
N ARG A 269 -4.85 -23.51 -13.15
CA ARG A 269 -3.92 -24.61 -13.45
C ARG A 269 -2.62 -24.14 -14.08
N MET A 270 -2.52 -22.85 -14.38
CA MET A 270 -1.33 -22.28 -15.02
C MET A 270 -0.32 -21.79 -13.99
N ASN A 271 0.95 -22.02 -14.26
CA ASN A 271 2.05 -21.37 -13.58
C ASN A 271 2.42 -20.10 -14.35
N PHE A 272 2.50 -18.99 -13.64
CA PHE A 272 2.84 -17.69 -14.19
C PHE A 272 4.25 -17.25 -13.81
#